data_12699c6d11b4602e699ba5aa76dabdf6
#
_entry.id   12699c6d11b4602e699ba5aa76dabdf6
#
_cell.length_a   1.000
_cell.length_b   1.000
_cell.length_c   1.000
_cell.angle_alpha   90.00
_cell.angle_beta   90.00
_cell.angle_gamma   90.00
#
_symmetry.space_group_name_H-M   'P 1'
#
loop_
_entity.id
_entity.type
_entity.pdbx_description
1 polymer ?
#
loop_
_entity_poly.entity_id
_entity_poly.type
_entity_poly.pdbx_seq_one_letter_code
_entity_poly.pdbx_strand_id
1 'polypeptide(L)'
;QIRQLRGTRILFKTDGDTSYEELGCIGYDPVEDALVGVFTVKRPSGYSGGPCTDGSTEHVAFWVDWGSGWEYVGTTATTVHDEDVPDDGLHYSVYHPLGSYAHRRACSDGPVQPRVRAILSWQQAPPPGDPDWRPVWGNREETSFELPAGAVTPLAPVLESISGYAACQIDAATGRTIVHQRPFGGGISIAGFIPGAPDRSSPPMKYRLVARQIGSGGAVVATETLSTGFGVWVTESVGGSAPTQYVVNQVADADGWFDYLDDPDPSGTGWRRVVGNLLYPWQSTPRTGLWEIELRAKDAGGTEYAAQVIQCPDSTTRQRVRLYLDQAQPAVDVEITSYRMPGQPAIPAGSCMKFPVGAILAGTFSATDEHFDSIGLAIEGAAYSAGTPGGVPRWTLTGATAYPAAPTSGTSGTWEFDTAGMQACGYVLRATAVDRTVNGGGGWRDVDVEGFSLE
;
A
#
# COMPACT_ATOMS: atom_id res chain seq x y z
N GLN A 1 -12.58 23.54 27.84
CA GLN A 1 -11.99 22.20 27.93
C GLN A 1 -10.59 22.12 27.32
N ILE A 2 -10.32 22.74 26.16
CA ILE A 2 -8.97 22.71 25.50
C ILE A 2 -7.89 23.44 26.31
N ARG A 3 -8.24 24.41 27.15
CA ARG A 3 -7.27 25.12 28.02
C ARG A 3 -6.79 24.31 29.22
N GLN A 4 -7.56 23.33 29.70
CA GLN A 4 -7.15 22.45 30.79
C GLN A 4 -6.15 21.38 30.35
N LEU A 5 -6.22 20.92 29.10
CA LEU A 5 -5.29 19.92 28.56
C LEU A 5 -3.85 20.46 28.35
N ARG A 6 -3.70 21.77 28.10
CA ARG A 6 -2.37 22.40 27.98
C ARG A 6 -1.59 22.51 29.29
N GLY A 7 -2.29 22.56 30.42
CA GLY A 7 -1.67 22.62 31.77
C GLY A 7 -1.18 21.27 32.28
N THR A 8 -1.75 20.16 31.80
CA THR A 8 -1.39 18.80 32.23
C THR A 8 -0.11 18.29 31.55
N ARG A 9 0.21 18.80 30.36
CA ARG A 9 1.41 18.38 29.59
C ARG A 9 2.75 18.73 30.25
N ILE A 10 2.78 19.75 31.12
CA ILE A 10 4.00 20.22 31.77
C ILE A 10 4.36 19.41 33.04
N LEU A 11 3.41 18.64 33.59
CA LEU A 11 3.58 17.94 34.87
C LEU A 11 4.16 16.52 34.75
N PHE A 12 4.28 15.97 33.54
CA PHE A 12 4.64 14.57 33.33
C PHE A 12 5.89 14.33 32.50
N LYS A 13 6.62 15.37 32.11
CA LYS A 13 7.89 15.22 31.41
C LYS A 13 8.96 14.81 32.44
N THR A 14 9.35 13.54 32.43
CA THR A 14 10.47 13.04 33.24
C THR A 14 11.64 12.79 32.30
N ASP A 15 12.53 13.77 32.28
CA ASP A 15 13.70 13.71 31.42
C ASP A 15 14.85 13.03 32.14
N GLY A 16 15.54 12.10 31.46
CA GLY A 16 16.93 11.84 31.63
C GLY A 16 17.76 12.91 30.91
N ASP A 17 18.97 12.59 30.49
CA ASP A 17 19.74 13.48 29.63
C ASP A 17 19.26 13.36 28.18
N THR A 18 18.69 14.42 27.62
CA THR A 18 18.22 14.50 26.24
C THR A 18 19.17 15.26 25.33
N SER A 19 20.43 15.43 25.74
CA SER A 19 21.40 16.16 24.92
C SER A 19 21.87 15.39 23.68
N TYR A 20 21.73 14.07 23.67
CA TYR A 20 22.07 13.19 22.56
C TYR A 20 20.85 12.80 21.73
N GLU A 21 19.80 12.31 22.37
CA GLU A 21 18.55 11.93 21.73
C GLU A 21 17.34 12.35 22.56
N GLU A 22 16.21 12.56 21.90
CA GLU A 22 14.96 12.95 22.54
C GLU A 22 13.76 12.33 21.82
N LEU A 23 12.91 11.63 22.58
CA LEU A 23 11.60 11.19 22.12
C LEU A 23 10.68 12.41 22.09
N GLY A 24 10.28 12.82 20.89
CA GLY A 24 9.50 14.04 20.68
C GLY A 24 8.02 13.79 20.46
N CYS A 25 7.66 12.67 19.85
CA CYS A 25 6.28 12.36 19.48
C CYS A 25 6.00 10.86 19.62
N ILE A 26 4.82 10.55 20.15
CA ILE A 26 4.28 9.20 20.19
C ILE A 26 2.84 9.24 19.72
N GLY A 27 2.36 8.15 19.10
CA GLY A 27 1.01 8.07 18.56
C GLY A 27 0.62 6.63 18.23
N TYR A 28 -0.55 6.52 17.61
CA TYR A 28 -1.11 5.27 17.14
C TYR A 28 -1.34 5.34 15.63
N ASP A 29 -0.86 4.34 14.91
CA ASP A 29 -1.14 4.13 13.49
C ASP A 29 -2.33 3.15 13.38
N PRO A 30 -3.51 3.63 12.94
CA PRO A 30 -4.69 2.78 12.83
C PRO A 30 -4.65 1.82 11.63
N VAL A 31 -3.76 2.04 10.66
CA VAL A 31 -3.63 1.19 9.48
C VAL A 31 -2.81 -0.06 9.84
N GLU A 32 -1.67 0.15 10.51
CA GLU A 32 -0.79 -0.93 10.92
C GLU A 32 -1.14 -1.50 12.31
N ASP A 33 -2.14 -0.94 13.01
CA ASP A 33 -2.50 -1.28 14.39
C ASP A 33 -1.27 -1.28 15.31
N ALA A 34 -0.51 -0.19 15.25
CA ALA A 34 0.77 -0.09 15.91
C ALA A 34 0.93 1.23 16.70
N LEU A 35 1.68 1.18 17.80
CA LEU A 35 2.20 2.36 18.46
C LEU A 35 3.48 2.83 17.74
N VAL A 36 3.57 4.13 17.53
CA VAL A 36 4.69 4.77 16.85
C VAL A 36 5.37 5.74 17.81
N GLY A 37 6.69 5.68 17.87
CA GLY A 37 7.53 6.67 18.57
C GLY A 37 8.48 7.33 17.56
N VAL A 38 8.60 8.65 17.62
CA VAL A 38 9.56 9.40 16.82
C VAL A 38 10.54 10.08 17.76
N PHE A 39 11.82 9.77 17.63
CA PHE A 39 12.88 10.42 18.38
C PHE A 39 13.90 11.09 17.47
N THR A 40 14.57 12.09 18.01
CA THR A 40 15.57 12.89 17.30
C THR A 40 16.96 12.64 17.87
N VAL A 41 17.89 12.23 17.02
CA VAL A 41 19.33 12.19 17.30
C VAL A 41 19.92 13.59 17.07
N LYS A 42 20.61 14.13 18.06
CA LYS A 42 21.04 15.54 18.10
C LYS A 42 22.56 15.73 17.99
N ARG A 43 23.35 14.66 18.09
CA ARG A 43 24.81 14.72 18.09
C ARG A 43 25.38 13.85 16.96
N PRO A 44 26.47 14.28 16.33
CA PRO A 44 27.11 13.50 15.27
C PRO A 44 27.96 12.33 15.77
N SER A 45 28.11 12.20 17.09
CA SER A 45 28.95 11.15 17.72
C SER A 45 28.47 10.79 19.12
N GLY A 46 28.81 9.60 19.57
CA GLY A 46 28.40 9.04 20.85
C GLY A 46 27.59 7.75 20.71
N TYR A 47 27.49 7.24 19.48
CA TYR A 47 26.65 6.07 19.12
C TYR A 47 27.48 4.85 18.70
N SER A 48 28.67 4.72 19.30
CA SER A 48 29.55 3.54 19.17
C SER A 48 30.14 3.34 17.77
N GLY A 49 30.30 4.40 16.99
CA GLY A 49 30.99 4.40 15.71
C GLY A 49 30.05 4.60 14.50
N GLY A 50 30.67 4.71 13.32
CA GLY A 50 29.98 5.03 12.07
C GLY A 50 29.17 3.87 11.47
N PRO A 51 28.54 4.08 10.28
CA PRO A 51 27.58 3.13 9.67
C PRO A 51 28.10 1.72 9.39
N CYS A 52 29.42 1.50 9.45
CA CYS A 52 30.02 0.18 9.24
C CYS A 52 30.40 -0.53 10.57
N THR A 53 29.90 -0.06 11.71
CA THR A 53 30.06 -0.63 13.04
C THR A 53 28.72 -1.11 13.58
N ASP A 54 28.74 -1.74 14.77
CA ASP A 54 27.50 -2.22 15.41
C ASP A 54 26.58 -1.07 15.86
N GLY A 55 27.10 0.15 16.02
CA GLY A 55 26.35 1.31 16.50
C GLY A 55 25.88 1.20 17.94
N SER A 56 24.99 2.08 18.36
CA SER A 56 24.28 1.99 19.64
C SER A 56 22.83 1.55 19.44
N THR A 57 22.26 0.91 20.45
CA THR A 57 20.87 0.48 20.42
C THR A 57 20.02 1.42 21.23
N GLU A 58 19.02 2.06 20.56
CA GLU A 58 18.03 2.91 21.19
C GLU A 58 16.75 2.11 21.39
N HIS A 59 16.32 1.97 22.64
CA HIS A 59 15.11 1.24 22.99
C HIS A 59 13.95 2.20 23.24
N VAL A 60 12.77 1.88 22.69
CA VAL A 60 11.53 2.56 23.02
C VAL A 60 10.53 1.55 23.54
N ALA A 61 10.20 1.66 24.84
CA ALA A 61 9.24 0.80 25.50
C ALA A 61 7.89 1.52 25.62
N PHE A 62 6.80 0.78 25.44
CA PHE A 62 5.43 1.30 25.40
C PHE A 62 4.56 0.69 26.49
N TRP A 63 3.71 1.53 27.08
CA TRP A 63 2.62 1.15 27.98
C TRP A 63 1.34 1.83 27.55
N VAL A 64 0.21 1.16 27.70
CA VAL A 64 -1.12 1.72 27.44
C VAL A 64 -1.99 1.64 28.68
N ASP A 65 -2.68 2.71 28.99
CA ASP A 65 -3.70 2.75 30.05
C ASP A 65 -5.09 2.71 29.41
N TRP A 66 -5.70 1.54 29.48
CA TRP A 66 -7.06 1.29 29.02
C TRP A 66 -8.15 1.76 30.00
N GLY A 67 -7.73 2.41 31.11
CA GLY A 67 -8.59 2.88 32.17
C GLY A 67 -8.43 2.12 33.50
N SER A 68 -7.56 1.12 33.55
CA SER A 68 -7.25 0.32 34.74
C SER A 68 -5.82 0.48 35.26
N GLY A 69 -5.04 1.36 34.67
CA GLY A 69 -3.62 1.59 34.94
C GLY A 69 -2.76 1.19 33.75
N TRP A 70 -1.42 1.39 33.89
CA TRP A 70 -0.45 1.15 32.85
C TRP A 70 -0.24 -0.35 32.62
N GLU A 71 -0.48 -0.80 31.42
CA GLU A 71 -0.20 -2.14 30.92
C GLU A 71 0.98 -2.06 29.95
N TYR A 72 2.00 -2.88 30.17
CA TYR A 72 3.14 -2.97 29.27
C TYR A 72 2.73 -3.69 27.98
N VAL A 73 2.96 -3.05 26.83
CA VAL A 73 2.63 -3.61 25.52
C VAL A 73 3.85 -4.05 24.73
N GLY A 74 5.02 -3.53 25.04
CA GLY A 74 6.25 -4.04 24.46
C GLY A 74 7.37 -3.00 24.32
N THR A 75 8.53 -3.48 23.89
CA THR A 75 9.69 -2.66 23.54
C THR A 75 10.11 -2.94 22.12
N THR A 76 10.42 -1.89 21.38
CA THR A 76 11.09 -1.97 20.09
C THR A 76 12.41 -1.20 20.17
N ALA A 77 13.33 -1.50 19.25
CA ALA A 77 14.62 -0.88 19.24
C ALA A 77 15.07 -0.55 17.81
N THR A 78 15.99 0.38 17.69
CA THR A 78 16.68 0.66 16.43
C THR A 78 18.15 0.92 16.71
N THR A 79 18.99 0.76 15.68
CA THR A 79 20.42 1.06 15.78
C THR A 79 20.67 2.47 15.26
N VAL A 80 21.49 3.21 16.00
CA VAL A 80 21.96 4.56 15.65
C VAL A 80 23.48 4.54 15.52
N HIS A 81 24.02 5.31 14.59
CA HIS A 81 25.45 5.42 14.30
C HIS A 81 25.94 6.85 14.42
N ASP A 82 27.27 7.00 14.52
CA ASP A 82 27.94 8.29 14.42
C ASP A 82 27.87 8.77 12.96
N GLU A 83 27.07 9.80 12.69
CA GLU A 83 26.84 10.37 11.37
C GLU A 83 26.70 11.90 11.45
N ASP A 84 26.86 12.58 10.33
CA ASP A 84 26.60 14.01 10.26
C ASP A 84 25.11 14.28 10.56
N VAL A 85 24.88 15.16 11.54
CA VAL A 85 23.53 15.50 12.00
C VAL A 85 23.17 16.90 11.52
N PRO A 86 22.06 17.07 10.78
CA PRO A 86 21.52 18.38 10.42
C PRO A 86 21.17 19.24 11.66
N ASP A 87 21.01 20.55 11.48
CA ASP A 87 20.68 21.48 12.57
C ASP A 87 19.39 21.12 13.33
N ASP A 88 18.41 20.49 12.63
CA ASP A 88 17.15 20.00 13.19
C ASP A 88 17.22 18.54 13.69
N GLY A 89 18.38 17.88 13.58
CA GLY A 89 18.60 16.50 14.01
C GLY A 89 18.26 15.45 12.96
N LEU A 90 18.61 14.19 13.26
CA LEU A 90 18.14 13.03 12.49
C LEU A 90 16.95 12.41 13.19
N HIS A 91 15.84 12.22 12.47
CA HIS A 91 14.60 11.67 13.00
C HIS A 91 14.47 10.18 12.70
N TYR A 92 14.28 9.40 13.77
CA TYR A 92 14.02 7.97 13.68
C TYR A 92 12.61 7.67 14.12
N SER A 93 11.92 6.80 13.40
CA SER A 93 10.64 6.27 13.81
C SER A 93 10.77 4.79 14.16
N VAL A 94 10.16 4.41 15.28
CA VAL A 94 10.03 3.03 15.72
C VAL A 94 8.55 2.71 15.86
N TYR A 95 8.16 1.45 15.63
CA TYR A 95 6.79 1.03 15.81
C TYR A 95 6.72 -0.28 16.59
N HIS A 96 5.61 -0.46 17.30
CA HIS A 96 5.30 -1.68 18.02
C HIS A 96 3.84 -2.07 17.77
N PRO A 97 3.56 -3.28 17.25
CA PRO A 97 2.19 -3.76 17.05
C PRO A 97 1.41 -3.77 18.37
N LEU A 98 0.20 -3.21 18.35
CA LEU A 98 -0.58 -3.02 19.57
C LEU A 98 -1.55 -4.18 19.86
N GLY A 99 -2.09 -4.83 18.83
CA GLY A 99 -3.14 -5.83 19.00
C GLY A 99 -4.44 -5.24 19.58
N SER A 100 -4.78 -4.02 19.18
CA SER A 100 -5.83 -3.18 19.79
C SER A 100 -7.24 -3.74 19.70
N TYR A 101 -7.46 -4.78 18.92
CA TYR A 101 -8.80 -5.30 18.59
C TYR A 101 -9.59 -5.75 19.81
N ALA A 102 -8.93 -6.30 20.84
CA ALA A 102 -9.57 -6.72 22.09
C ALA A 102 -10.14 -5.55 22.92
N HIS A 103 -9.65 -4.35 22.67
CA HIS A 103 -10.02 -3.14 23.41
C HIS A 103 -11.04 -2.26 22.68
N ARG A 104 -11.40 -2.61 21.44
CA ARG A 104 -12.42 -1.88 20.67
C ARG A 104 -13.80 -2.11 21.24
N ARG A 105 -14.65 -1.07 21.22
CA ARG A 105 -16.05 -1.12 21.65
C ARG A 105 -16.97 -1.27 20.44
N ALA A 106 -18.23 -1.67 20.69
CA ALA A 106 -19.25 -1.65 19.66
C ALA A 106 -19.43 -0.23 19.09
N CYS A 107 -19.85 -0.12 17.83
CA CYS A 107 -20.07 1.19 17.20
C CYS A 107 -21.06 2.07 17.97
N SER A 108 -22.05 1.47 18.68
CA SER A 108 -23.00 2.15 19.55
C SER A 108 -22.34 2.84 20.75
N ASP A 109 -21.21 2.33 21.21
CA ASP A 109 -20.55 2.78 22.44
C ASP A 109 -19.45 3.82 22.17
N GLY A 110 -19.22 4.11 20.89
CA GLY A 110 -18.22 5.08 20.43
C GLY A 110 -16.78 4.62 20.56
N PRO A 111 -15.82 5.48 20.18
CA PRO A 111 -14.39 5.16 20.23
C PRO A 111 -13.87 5.07 21.68
N VAL A 112 -12.76 4.37 21.84
CA VAL A 112 -11.98 4.35 23.09
C VAL A 112 -10.84 5.35 22.98
N GLN A 113 -10.54 6.09 24.04
CA GLN A 113 -9.43 7.05 24.06
C GLN A 113 -8.44 6.69 25.19
N PRO A 114 -7.60 5.67 25.00
CA PRO A 114 -6.59 5.28 25.96
C PRO A 114 -5.45 6.28 25.99
N ARG A 115 -4.66 6.22 27.06
CA ARG A 115 -3.38 6.93 27.14
C ARG A 115 -2.26 5.98 26.75
N VAL A 116 -1.24 6.50 26.09
CA VAL A 116 0.00 5.79 25.79
C VAL A 116 1.15 6.53 26.44
N ARG A 117 2.07 5.78 26.97
CA ARG A 117 3.34 6.24 27.51
C ARG A 117 4.46 5.51 26.79
N ALA A 118 5.50 6.24 26.39
CA ALA A 118 6.71 5.65 25.85
C ALA A 118 7.96 6.19 26.57
N ILE A 119 8.97 5.34 26.71
CA ILE A 119 10.26 5.68 27.31
C ILE A 119 11.35 5.34 26.32
N LEU A 120 12.10 6.36 25.86
CA LEU A 120 13.33 6.21 25.11
C LEU A 120 14.51 6.00 26.04
N SER A 121 15.37 5.04 25.73
CA SER A 121 16.57 4.75 26.52
C SER A 121 17.71 4.19 25.68
N TRP A 122 18.90 4.73 25.88
CA TRP A 122 20.15 4.29 25.28
C TRP A 122 20.67 2.99 25.90
N GLN A 123 20.99 2.00 25.06
CA GLN A 123 21.63 0.72 25.40
C GLN A 123 20.91 -0.17 26.43
N GLN A 124 20.01 0.34 27.21
CA GLN A 124 19.30 -0.42 28.25
C GLN A 124 17.79 -0.34 28.01
N ALA A 125 17.17 -1.49 27.74
CA ALA A 125 15.71 -1.55 27.61
C ALA A 125 15.03 -1.18 28.94
N PRO A 126 14.01 -0.29 28.92
CA PRO A 126 13.20 -0.01 30.10
C PRO A 126 12.53 -1.29 30.62
N PRO A 127 12.52 -1.53 31.97
CA PRO A 127 11.95 -2.73 32.52
C PRO A 127 10.41 -2.77 32.34
N PRO A 128 9.82 -3.88 31.86
CA PRO A 128 8.37 -4.01 31.60
C PRO A 128 7.46 -3.67 32.79
N GLY A 129 7.92 -3.97 34.01
CA GLY A 129 7.14 -3.76 35.23
C GLY A 129 7.21 -2.33 35.80
N ASP A 130 7.94 -1.42 35.19
CA ASP A 130 8.13 -0.05 35.72
C ASP A 130 7.79 1.02 34.67
N PRO A 131 6.53 1.38 34.52
CA PRO A 131 6.11 2.46 33.61
C PRO A 131 6.61 3.84 34.03
N ASP A 132 7.16 3.97 35.23
CA ASP A 132 7.72 5.21 35.79
C ASP A 132 9.25 5.26 35.77
N TRP A 133 9.86 4.23 35.16
CA TRP A 133 11.31 4.13 35.04
C TRP A 133 11.93 5.37 34.38
N ARG A 134 13.08 5.79 34.90
CA ARG A 134 13.79 6.97 34.41
C ARG A 134 15.03 6.52 33.63
N PRO A 135 15.12 6.81 32.35
CA PRO A 135 16.33 6.55 31.58
C PRO A 135 17.46 7.47 32.06
N VAL A 136 18.69 7.02 31.94
CA VAL A 136 19.87 7.89 32.15
C VAL A 136 20.00 8.83 30.95
N TRP A 137 19.89 8.28 29.75
CA TRP A 137 19.86 8.98 28.46
C TRP A 137 18.50 8.73 27.79
N GLY A 138 17.89 9.79 27.28
CA GLY A 138 16.53 9.76 26.72
C GLY A 138 15.48 10.38 27.63
N ASN A 139 14.21 10.13 27.35
CA ASN A 139 13.08 10.72 28.08
C ASN A 139 11.83 9.86 28.02
N ARG A 140 10.81 10.31 28.75
CA ARG A 140 9.45 9.74 28.76
C ARG A 140 8.43 10.73 28.20
N GLU A 141 7.61 10.25 27.29
CA GLU A 141 6.49 11.01 26.74
C GLU A 141 5.16 10.30 26.99
N GLU A 142 4.07 11.09 27.07
CA GLU A 142 2.70 10.60 27.20
C GLU A 142 1.77 11.35 26.26
N THR A 143 0.81 10.62 25.68
CA THR A 143 -0.29 11.19 24.91
C THR A 143 -1.53 10.32 25.03
N SER A 144 -2.62 10.76 24.41
CA SER A 144 -3.80 9.92 24.19
C SER A 144 -4.00 9.72 22.71
N PHE A 145 -4.50 8.55 22.34
CA PHE A 145 -4.91 8.28 20.97
C PHE A 145 -6.37 7.82 20.92
N GLU A 146 -6.95 7.81 19.72
CA GLU A 146 -8.28 7.30 19.51
C GLU A 146 -8.21 5.91 18.88
N LEU A 147 -8.84 4.94 19.54
CA LEU A 147 -9.07 3.62 19.00
C LEU A 147 -10.49 3.60 18.42
N PRO A 148 -10.63 3.45 17.08
CA PRO A 148 -11.93 3.47 16.42
C PRO A 148 -12.89 2.44 17.02
N ALA A 149 -14.17 2.79 17.08
CA ALA A 149 -15.22 1.83 17.41
C ALA A 149 -15.29 0.72 16.34
N GLY A 150 -15.76 -0.45 16.73
CA GLY A 150 -15.85 -1.62 15.85
C GLY A 150 -15.31 -2.84 16.60
N ALA A 151 -16.13 -3.43 17.48
CA ALA A 151 -15.77 -4.66 18.17
C ALA A 151 -15.56 -5.78 17.13
N VAL A 152 -14.47 -6.49 17.25
CA VAL A 152 -14.16 -7.65 16.44
C VAL A 152 -14.35 -8.92 17.25
N THR A 153 -14.83 -9.98 16.61
CA THR A 153 -14.96 -11.30 17.24
C THR A 153 -13.58 -11.94 17.27
N PRO A 154 -13.05 -12.29 18.45
CA PRO A 154 -11.77 -13.00 18.53
C PRO A 154 -11.77 -14.28 17.68
N LEU A 155 -10.64 -14.60 17.08
CA LEU A 155 -10.37 -15.75 16.21
C LEU A 155 -11.14 -15.76 14.88
N ALA A 156 -12.18 -14.96 14.70
CA ALA A 156 -12.87 -14.81 13.43
C ALA A 156 -12.04 -13.89 12.50
N PRO A 157 -11.58 -14.36 11.33
CA PRO A 157 -10.68 -13.59 10.49
C PRO A 157 -11.38 -12.37 9.86
N VAL A 158 -10.60 -11.34 9.58
CA VAL A 158 -11.04 -10.13 8.87
C VAL A 158 -10.40 -10.12 7.49
N LEU A 159 -11.20 -10.01 6.44
CA LEU A 159 -10.74 -9.75 5.09
C LEU A 159 -10.63 -8.22 4.93
N GLU A 160 -9.42 -7.71 5.05
CA GLU A 160 -9.16 -6.27 5.18
C GLU A 160 -9.18 -5.54 3.84
N SER A 161 -8.33 -5.99 2.92
CA SER A 161 -8.16 -5.32 1.63
C SER A 161 -7.79 -6.26 0.50
N ILE A 162 -8.04 -5.78 -0.73
CA ILE A 162 -7.66 -6.44 -1.99
C ILE A 162 -6.86 -5.42 -2.81
N SER A 163 -5.60 -5.74 -3.10
CA SER A 163 -4.68 -4.86 -3.85
C SER A 163 -4.69 -3.41 -3.34
N GLY A 164 -4.71 -3.23 -2.00
CA GLY A 164 -4.72 -1.93 -1.33
C GLY A 164 -6.10 -1.27 -1.22
N TYR A 165 -7.16 -1.83 -1.81
CA TYR A 165 -8.53 -1.33 -1.64
C TYR A 165 -9.21 -2.04 -0.48
N ALA A 166 -9.63 -1.30 0.55
CA ALA A 166 -10.40 -1.88 1.65
C ALA A 166 -11.68 -2.56 1.13
N ALA A 167 -12.13 -3.61 1.82
CA ALA A 167 -13.31 -4.36 1.42
C ALA A 167 -14.56 -3.47 1.19
N CYS A 168 -14.69 -2.38 1.95
CA CYS A 168 -15.77 -1.40 1.81
C CYS A 168 -15.60 -0.43 0.61
N GLN A 169 -14.46 -0.40 -0.03
CA GLN A 169 -14.21 0.40 -1.24
C GLN A 169 -14.51 -0.37 -2.53
N ILE A 170 -14.92 -1.63 -2.40
CA ILE A 170 -15.29 -2.48 -3.52
C ILE A 170 -16.81 -2.68 -3.51
N ASP A 171 -17.46 -2.40 -4.63
CA ASP A 171 -18.91 -2.55 -4.78
C ASP A 171 -19.32 -4.03 -4.75
N ALA A 172 -20.26 -4.39 -3.86
CA ALA A 172 -20.65 -5.78 -3.62
C ALA A 172 -21.42 -6.42 -4.79
N ALA A 173 -22.04 -5.62 -5.64
CA ALA A 173 -22.81 -6.15 -6.78
C ALA A 173 -21.90 -6.37 -7.99
N THR A 174 -21.04 -5.39 -8.28
CA THR A 174 -20.21 -5.37 -9.48
C THR A 174 -18.82 -5.94 -9.29
N GLY A 175 -18.29 -5.99 -8.06
CA GLY A 175 -16.91 -6.42 -7.79
C GLY A 175 -15.84 -5.43 -8.27
N ARG A 176 -16.22 -4.21 -8.62
CA ARG A 176 -15.32 -3.12 -9.05
C ARG A 176 -15.12 -2.14 -7.90
N THR A 177 -14.05 -1.34 -7.95
CA THR A 177 -13.88 -0.27 -6.97
C THR A 177 -15.04 0.74 -7.06
N ILE A 178 -15.52 1.26 -5.93
CA ILE A 178 -16.62 2.26 -5.90
C ILE A 178 -16.19 3.52 -6.63
N VAL A 179 -14.96 3.98 -6.39
CA VAL A 179 -14.38 5.12 -7.08
C VAL A 179 -13.69 4.64 -8.36
N HIS A 180 -14.00 5.26 -9.49
CA HIS A 180 -13.49 4.96 -10.84
C HIS A 180 -13.88 3.60 -11.42
N GLN A 181 -14.66 2.78 -10.74
CA GLN A 181 -15.17 1.48 -11.20
C GLN A 181 -14.09 0.56 -11.80
N ARG A 182 -12.94 0.50 -11.17
CA ARG A 182 -11.78 -0.30 -11.60
C ARG A 182 -12.05 -1.79 -11.40
N PRO A 183 -11.88 -2.63 -12.43
CA PRO A 183 -11.79 -4.07 -12.25
C PRO A 183 -10.43 -4.46 -11.67
N PHE A 184 -10.24 -5.74 -11.38
CA PHE A 184 -8.98 -6.31 -10.89
C PHE A 184 -8.41 -7.29 -11.91
N GLY A 185 -7.08 -7.49 -11.93
CA GLY A 185 -6.44 -8.42 -12.86
C GLY A 185 -5.01 -8.74 -12.50
N GLY A 186 -4.40 -9.70 -13.21
CA GLY A 186 -3.01 -10.09 -13.00
C GLY A 186 -2.73 -10.56 -11.58
N GLY A 187 -1.73 -9.95 -10.95
CA GLY A 187 -1.36 -10.22 -9.56
C GLY A 187 -2.22 -9.41 -8.57
N ILE A 188 -2.95 -10.10 -7.72
CA ILE A 188 -3.85 -9.52 -6.71
C ILE A 188 -3.34 -9.87 -5.32
N SER A 189 -3.07 -8.87 -4.48
CA SER A 189 -2.76 -9.09 -3.07
C SER A 189 -4.06 -9.16 -2.26
N ILE A 190 -4.22 -10.21 -1.46
CA ILE A 190 -5.32 -10.40 -0.52
C ILE A 190 -4.75 -10.22 0.88
N ALA A 191 -5.19 -9.20 1.59
CA ALA A 191 -4.73 -8.88 2.94
C ALA A 191 -5.84 -9.05 3.97
N GLY A 192 -5.43 -9.40 5.20
CA GLY A 192 -6.32 -9.61 6.31
C GLY A 192 -5.61 -10.10 7.56
N PHE A 193 -6.35 -10.26 8.64
CA PHE A 193 -5.78 -10.67 9.93
C PHE A 193 -6.75 -11.52 10.75
N ILE A 194 -6.23 -12.18 11.78
CA ILE A 194 -7.03 -12.97 12.75
C ILE A 194 -6.87 -12.31 14.13
N PRO A 195 -7.88 -11.56 14.61
CA PRO A 195 -7.81 -10.90 15.92
C PRO A 195 -7.75 -11.92 17.05
N GLY A 196 -6.90 -11.69 18.04
CA GLY A 196 -6.74 -12.59 19.18
C GLY A 196 -6.13 -13.94 18.84
N ALA A 197 -5.39 -14.04 17.74
CA ALA A 197 -4.60 -15.22 17.44
C ALA A 197 -3.64 -15.51 18.61
N PRO A 198 -3.44 -16.80 18.99
CA PRO A 198 -2.54 -17.16 20.08
C PRO A 198 -1.09 -16.82 19.75
N ASP A 199 -0.30 -16.60 20.81
CA ASP A 199 1.14 -16.33 20.72
C ASP A 199 1.95 -17.56 20.22
N ARG A 200 3.26 -17.39 20.01
CA ARG A 200 4.17 -18.43 19.52
C ARG A 200 4.29 -19.66 20.42
N SER A 201 3.93 -19.58 21.70
CA SER A 201 3.97 -20.70 22.63
C SER A 201 2.86 -21.71 22.36
N SER A 202 1.84 -21.33 21.60
CA SER A 202 0.72 -22.14 21.17
C SER A 202 0.87 -22.57 19.71
N PRO A 203 0.25 -23.70 19.29
CA PRO A 203 0.18 -24.03 17.87
C PRO A 203 -0.48 -22.88 17.10
N PRO A 204 0.07 -22.48 15.91
CA PRO A 204 -0.47 -21.37 15.16
C PRO A 204 -1.89 -21.67 14.69
N MET A 205 -2.69 -20.62 14.59
CA MET A 205 -3.92 -20.69 13.82
C MET A 205 -3.61 -20.90 12.34
N LYS A 206 -4.58 -21.40 11.62
CA LYS A 206 -4.49 -21.54 10.16
C LYS A 206 -5.56 -20.73 9.48
N TYR A 207 -5.30 -20.34 8.24
CA TYR A 207 -6.29 -19.68 7.39
C TYR A 207 -6.37 -20.36 6.02
N ARG A 208 -7.51 -20.19 5.36
CA ARG A 208 -7.77 -20.70 4.02
C ARG A 208 -8.58 -19.67 3.23
N LEU A 209 -8.20 -19.50 1.98
CA LEU A 209 -8.90 -18.64 1.02
C LEU A 209 -9.56 -19.50 -0.06
N VAL A 210 -10.82 -19.20 -0.34
CA VAL A 210 -11.59 -19.85 -1.39
C VAL A 210 -12.10 -18.79 -2.36
N ALA A 211 -11.82 -18.97 -3.65
CA ALA A 211 -12.33 -18.13 -4.71
C ALA A 211 -13.47 -18.85 -5.45
N ARG A 212 -14.60 -18.16 -5.67
CA ARG A 212 -15.76 -18.69 -6.39
C ARG A 212 -16.11 -17.81 -7.57
N GLN A 213 -16.21 -18.39 -8.73
CA GLN A 213 -16.74 -17.68 -9.91
C GLN A 213 -18.25 -17.59 -9.82
N ILE A 214 -18.77 -16.39 -10.00
CA ILE A 214 -20.21 -16.09 -9.98
C ILE A 214 -20.70 -15.88 -11.40
N GLY A 215 -21.57 -16.75 -11.84
CA GLY A 215 -22.21 -16.67 -13.16
C GLY A 215 -23.38 -15.70 -13.21
N SER A 216 -23.97 -15.57 -14.38
CA SER A 216 -25.20 -14.79 -14.59
C SER A 216 -26.32 -15.33 -13.69
N GLY A 217 -26.98 -14.43 -12.96
CA GLY A 217 -28.01 -14.81 -11.97
C GLY A 217 -27.48 -15.15 -10.58
N GLY A 218 -26.17 -14.99 -10.32
CA GLY A 218 -25.57 -15.14 -8.99
C GLY A 218 -25.21 -16.57 -8.58
N ALA A 219 -25.34 -17.55 -9.48
CA ALA A 219 -24.97 -18.93 -9.21
C ALA A 219 -23.45 -19.10 -9.20
N VAL A 220 -22.93 -19.93 -8.30
CA VAL A 220 -21.51 -20.36 -8.30
C VAL A 220 -21.29 -21.34 -9.45
N VAL A 221 -20.41 -21.02 -10.37
CA VAL A 221 -20.10 -21.85 -11.56
C VAL A 221 -18.74 -22.54 -11.46
N ALA A 222 -17.83 -22.03 -10.64
CA ALA A 222 -16.57 -22.68 -10.32
C ALA A 222 -16.14 -22.33 -8.89
N THR A 223 -15.35 -23.20 -8.27
CA THR A 223 -14.77 -22.98 -6.95
C THR A 223 -13.34 -23.47 -6.95
N GLU A 224 -12.41 -22.70 -6.40
CA GLU A 224 -11.03 -23.10 -6.20
C GLU A 224 -10.55 -22.70 -4.80
N THR A 225 -9.72 -23.55 -4.20
CA THR A 225 -8.96 -23.21 -3.00
C THR A 225 -7.63 -22.58 -3.43
N LEU A 226 -7.32 -21.39 -2.91
CA LEU A 226 -6.06 -20.74 -3.17
C LEU A 226 -4.98 -21.36 -2.28
N SER A 227 -4.21 -22.31 -2.82
CA SER A 227 -3.28 -23.16 -2.06
C SER A 227 -1.86 -23.23 -2.64
N THR A 228 -1.56 -22.47 -3.69
CA THR A 228 -0.20 -22.40 -4.25
C THR A 228 0.76 -21.78 -3.23
N GLY A 229 1.91 -22.39 -3.01
CA GLY A 229 2.93 -21.87 -2.10
C GLY A 229 3.49 -20.53 -2.58
N PHE A 230 3.87 -19.66 -1.64
CA PHE A 230 4.41 -18.32 -1.91
C PHE A 230 5.37 -17.86 -0.81
N GLY A 231 6.22 -16.88 -1.14
CA GLY A 231 7.06 -16.18 -0.16
C GLY A 231 6.36 -14.95 0.38
N VAL A 232 6.46 -14.71 1.69
CA VAL A 232 5.93 -13.51 2.33
C VAL A 232 6.98 -12.85 3.20
N TRP A 233 7.07 -11.53 3.16
CA TRP A 233 7.94 -10.76 4.05
C TRP A 233 7.34 -10.68 5.45
N VAL A 234 8.20 -10.95 6.43
CA VAL A 234 7.85 -10.90 7.85
C VAL A 234 8.83 -9.99 8.55
N THR A 235 8.33 -9.13 9.42
CA THR A 235 9.12 -8.34 10.36
C THR A 235 9.01 -8.98 11.74
N GLU A 236 10.13 -9.18 12.42
CA GLU A 236 10.18 -9.82 13.73
C GLU A 236 11.14 -9.12 14.67
N SER A 237 10.75 -8.96 15.93
CA SER A 237 11.59 -8.51 17.04
C SER A 237 11.56 -9.56 18.14
N VAL A 238 12.71 -9.87 18.73
CA VAL A 238 12.84 -10.86 19.82
C VAL A 238 13.56 -10.21 20.98
N GLY A 239 12.97 -10.29 22.17
CA GLY A 239 13.59 -9.76 23.41
C GLY A 239 13.81 -8.24 23.38
N GLY A 240 13.01 -7.49 22.64
CA GLY A 240 13.19 -6.03 22.49
C GLY A 240 14.37 -5.64 21.58
N SER A 241 14.91 -6.58 20.80
CA SER A 241 15.94 -6.29 19.79
C SER A 241 15.39 -5.46 18.62
N ALA A 242 16.28 -4.83 17.86
CA ALA A 242 15.92 -4.17 16.61
C ALA A 242 15.16 -5.16 15.68
N PRO A 243 14.06 -4.73 15.06
CA PRO A 243 13.31 -5.59 14.16
C PRO A 243 14.15 -6.04 12.96
N THR A 244 13.98 -7.29 12.57
CA THR A 244 14.58 -7.86 11.36
C THR A 244 13.51 -8.25 10.37
N GLN A 245 13.82 -8.14 9.08
CA GLN A 245 12.93 -8.59 8.01
C GLN A 245 13.53 -9.78 7.29
N TYR A 246 12.67 -10.77 7.01
CA TYR A 246 13.06 -11.96 6.25
C TYR A 246 11.85 -12.54 5.51
N VAL A 247 12.13 -13.42 4.55
CA VAL A 247 11.06 -14.10 3.78
C VAL A 247 10.75 -15.44 4.42
N VAL A 248 9.47 -15.70 4.63
CA VAL A 248 8.93 -17.02 5.02
C VAL A 248 8.22 -17.62 3.83
N ASN A 249 8.54 -18.88 3.51
CA ASN A 249 7.82 -19.63 2.50
C ASN A 249 6.56 -20.24 3.12
N GLN A 250 5.41 -19.79 2.65
CA GLN A 250 4.10 -20.36 3.00
C GLN A 250 3.79 -21.54 2.09
N VAL A 251 3.42 -22.66 2.71
CA VAL A 251 3.00 -23.88 2.01
C VAL A 251 1.69 -24.35 2.65
N ALA A 252 0.65 -24.49 1.82
CA ALA A 252 -0.62 -25.00 2.30
C ALA A 252 -0.53 -26.50 2.65
N ASP A 253 -1.27 -26.91 3.64
CA ASP A 253 -1.48 -28.35 3.89
C ASP A 253 -2.39 -29.00 2.81
N ALA A 254 -2.62 -30.32 2.92
CA ALA A 254 -3.41 -31.06 1.93
C ALA A 254 -4.84 -30.54 1.75
N ASP A 255 -5.39 -29.87 2.76
CA ASP A 255 -6.73 -29.29 2.76
C ASP A 255 -6.73 -27.80 2.36
N GLY A 256 -5.57 -27.26 2.00
CA GLY A 256 -5.40 -25.88 1.53
C GLY A 256 -5.30 -24.83 2.65
N TRP A 257 -4.93 -25.24 3.87
CA TRP A 257 -4.72 -24.32 4.99
C TRP A 257 -3.26 -23.89 5.10
N PHE A 258 -3.04 -22.57 5.25
CA PHE A 258 -1.76 -21.97 5.57
C PHE A 258 -1.65 -21.68 7.07
N ASP A 259 -0.44 -21.71 7.61
CA ASP A 259 -0.20 -21.25 8.98
C ASP A 259 -0.32 -19.72 9.05
N TYR A 260 -1.01 -19.21 10.09
CA TYR A 260 -1.07 -17.79 10.35
C TYR A 260 0.22 -17.36 11.06
N LEU A 261 0.92 -16.38 10.47
CA LEU A 261 2.28 -16.04 10.87
C LEU A 261 2.39 -14.90 11.88
N ASP A 262 1.38 -14.05 11.97
CA ASP A 262 1.40 -12.96 12.96
C ASP A 262 1.40 -13.55 14.38
N ASP A 263 2.18 -12.95 15.21
CA ASP A 263 2.40 -13.32 16.59
C ASP A 263 2.53 -12.04 17.42
N PRO A 264 1.41 -11.44 17.81
CA PRO A 264 1.44 -10.33 18.75
C PRO A 264 1.69 -10.91 20.13
N ASP A 265 2.93 -10.95 20.58
CA ASP A 265 3.25 -11.37 21.95
C ASP A 265 2.95 -10.23 22.93
N PRO A 266 1.79 -10.21 23.60
CA PRO A 266 1.44 -9.16 24.53
C PRO A 266 2.30 -9.15 25.79
N SER A 267 3.10 -10.22 26.02
CA SER A 267 4.09 -10.25 27.12
C SER A 267 5.30 -9.38 26.84
N GLY A 268 5.45 -8.87 25.61
CA GLY A 268 6.54 -7.99 25.18
C GLY A 268 7.89 -8.66 25.07
N THR A 269 7.94 -9.99 25.03
CA THR A 269 9.20 -10.73 24.82
C THR A 269 9.57 -10.83 23.35
N GLY A 270 8.65 -10.52 22.46
CA GLY A 270 8.88 -10.44 21.03
C GLY A 270 7.57 -10.45 20.25
N TRP A 271 7.64 -10.06 19.00
CA TRP A 271 6.50 -10.04 18.10
C TRP A 271 6.93 -10.38 16.67
N ARG A 272 5.99 -10.87 15.88
CA ARG A 272 6.17 -11.12 14.46
C ARG A 272 4.95 -10.64 13.69
N ARG A 273 5.18 -9.94 12.58
CA ARG A 273 4.13 -9.39 11.73
C ARG A 273 4.41 -9.65 10.26
N VAL A 274 3.41 -10.08 9.54
CA VAL A 274 3.44 -10.15 8.08
C VAL A 274 3.33 -8.74 7.51
N VAL A 275 4.25 -8.37 6.63
CA VAL A 275 4.26 -7.04 6.01
C VAL A 275 2.99 -6.83 5.18
N GLY A 276 2.26 -5.74 5.48
CA GLY A 276 1.01 -5.37 4.80
C GLY A 276 -0.13 -6.37 5.03
N ASN A 277 -0.10 -7.14 6.13
CA ASN A 277 -1.12 -8.15 6.45
C ASN A 277 -1.42 -9.13 5.30
N LEU A 278 -0.44 -9.40 4.43
CA LEU A 278 -0.61 -10.22 3.23
C LEU A 278 -0.94 -11.67 3.60
N LEU A 279 -2.15 -12.11 3.25
CA LEU A 279 -2.56 -13.51 3.37
C LEU A 279 -2.22 -14.31 2.11
N TYR A 280 -2.39 -13.71 0.91
CA TYR A 280 -2.16 -14.45 -0.33
C TYR A 280 -1.91 -13.52 -1.54
N PRO A 281 -0.86 -13.77 -2.35
CA PRO A 281 -0.65 -13.11 -3.65
C PRO A 281 -1.32 -13.94 -4.75
N TRP A 282 -2.56 -13.64 -5.09
CA TRP A 282 -3.32 -14.41 -6.07
C TRP A 282 -2.95 -14.03 -7.50
N GLN A 283 -2.44 -14.98 -8.28
CA GLN A 283 -2.30 -14.82 -9.72
C GLN A 283 -3.64 -15.14 -10.39
N SER A 284 -4.40 -14.10 -10.74
CA SER A 284 -5.76 -14.26 -11.23
C SER A 284 -5.84 -14.68 -12.70
N THR A 285 -4.79 -14.47 -13.49
CA THR A 285 -4.73 -14.90 -14.90
C THR A 285 -4.81 -16.44 -15.02
N PRO A 286 -5.61 -17.00 -15.93
CA PRO A 286 -6.41 -16.36 -16.99
C PRO A 286 -7.89 -16.12 -16.62
N ARG A 287 -8.24 -16.02 -15.37
CA ARG A 287 -9.62 -15.90 -14.87
C ARG A 287 -10.22 -14.55 -15.22
N THR A 288 -11.49 -14.54 -15.62
CA THR A 288 -12.25 -13.33 -15.95
C THR A 288 -13.63 -13.34 -15.31
N GLY A 289 -14.31 -12.19 -15.34
CA GLY A 289 -15.67 -12.05 -14.81
C GLY A 289 -15.75 -11.90 -13.30
N LEU A 290 -16.93 -12.13 -12.74
CA LEU A 290 -17.20 -11.89 -11.32
C LEU A 290 -16.76 -13.08 -10.46
N TRP A 291 -15.93 -12.80 -9.47
CA TRP A 291 -15.44 -13.76 -8.47
C TRP A 291 -15.76 -13.29 -7.06
N GLU A 292 -15.88 -14.22 -6.13
CA GLU A 292 -16.10 -13.95 -4.71
C GLU A 292 -15.00 -14.62 -3.88
N ILE A 293 -14.32 -13.86 -3.01
CA ILE A 293 -13.29 -14.35 -2.10
C ILE A 293 -13.89 -14.57 -0.73
N GLU A 294 -13.69 -15.76 -0.17
CA GLU A 294 -14.04 -16.13 1.19
C GLU A 294 -12.78 -16.46 1.98
N LEU A 295 -12.65 -15.89 3.17
CA LEU A 295 -11.60 -16.17 4.13
C LEU A 295 -12.16 -17.00 5.28
N ARG A 296 -11.44 -18.01 5.73
CA ARG A 296 -11.73 -18.80 6.93
C ARG A 296 -10.48 -18.95 7.79
N ALA A 297 -10.65 -19.06 9.09
CA ALA A 297 -9.60 -19.44 10.02
C ALA A 297 -9.94 -20.76 10.70
N LYS A 298 -8.93 -21.43 11.25
CA LYS A 298 -9.05 -22.66 12.03
C LYS A 298 -8.07 -22.62 13.17
N ASP A 299 -8.53 -22.94 14.40
CA ASP A 299 -7.67 -23.06 15.57
C ASP A 299 -6.97 -24.43 15.62
N ALA A 300 -6.06 -24.59 16.59
CA ALA A 300 -5.32 -25.83 16.80
C ALA A 300 -6.23 -27.03 17.17
N GLY A 301 -7.41 -26.76 17.71
CA GLY A 301 -8.43 -27.77 18.03
C GLY A 301 -9.25 -28.21 16.82
N GLY A 302 -9.09 -27.54 15.67
CA GLY A 302 -9.81 -27.83 14.44
C GLY A 302 -11.13 -27.06 14.31
N THR A 303 -11.45 -26.15 15.23
CA THR A 303 -12.65 -25.30 15.12
C THR A 303 -12.47 -24.28 13.99
N GLU A 304 -13.40 -24.26 13.05
CA GLU A 304 -13.39 -23.30 11.94
C GLU A 304 -14.18 -22.04 12.28
N TYR A 305 -13.62 -20.90 11.90
CA TYR A 305 -14.22 -19.57 12.05
C TYR A 305 -14.40 -18.95 10.66
N ALA A 306 -15.64 -18.52 10.36
CA ALA A 306 -15.93 -17.72 9.19
C ALA A 306 -15.40 -16.30 9.37
N ALA A 307 -15.10 -15.61 8.26
CA ALA A 307 -14.73 -14.21 8.32
C ALA A 307 -15.81 -13.37 9.01
N GLN A 308 -15.37 -12.34 9.70
CA GLN A 308 -16.29 -11.39 10.34
C GLN A 308 -17.10 -10.61 9.30
N VAL A 309 -18.28 -10.21 9.72
CA VAL A 309 -19.08 -9.25 8.95
C VAL A 309 -18.54 -7.84 9.21
N ILE A 310 -18.04 -7.18 8.18
CA ILE A 310 -17.58 -5.80 8.22
C ILE A 310 -18.77 -4.90 7.86
N GLN A 311 -19.11 -3.95 8.72
CA GLN A 311 -20.09 -2.92 8.43
C GLN A 311 -19.40 -1.76 7.70
N CYS A 312 -19.87 -1.45 6.50
CA CYS A 312 -19.33 -0.37 5.69
C CYS A 312 -20.05 0.96 5.97
N PRO A 313 -19.40 2.12 5.67
CA PRO A 313 -19.99 3.44 5.88
C PRO A 313 -21.31 3.68 5.14
N ASP A 314 -21.55 2.98 4.02
CA ASP A 314 -22.78 3.02 3.23
C ASP A 314 -23.91 2.14 3.80
N SER A 315 -23.80 1.68 5.06
CA SER A 315 -24.70 0.77 5.76
C SER A 315 -24.79 -0.64 5.15
N THR A 316 -23.96 -0.96 4.19
CA THR A 316 -23.82 -2.33 3.67
C THR A 316 -22.89 -3.15 4.56
N THR A 317 -22.93 -4.46 4.42
CA THR A 317 -22.04 -5.36 5.16
C THR A 317 -21.25 -6.24 4.22
N ARG A 318 -20.02 -6.62 4.63
CA ARG A 318 -19.13 -7.50 3.89
C ARG A 318 -18.66 -8.64 4.81
N GLN A 319 -18.81 -9.87 4.37
CA GLN A 319 -18.16 -11.05 4.95
C GLN A 319 -17.30 -11.75 3.91
N ARG A 320 -17.58 -11.45 2.64
CA ARG A 320 -16.87 -11.89 1.45
C ARG A 320 -16.68 -10.70 0.55
N VAL A 321 -15.66 -10.72 -0.27
CA VAL A 321 -15.40 -9.63 -1.22
C VAL A 321 -15.58 -10.18 -2.64
N ARG A 322 -16.38 -9.49 -3.44
CA ARG A 322 -16.51 -9.76 -4.86
C ARG A 322 -15.50 -8.95 -5.65
N LEU A 323 -14.95 -9.55 -6.69
CA LEU A 323 -13.97 -8.96 -7.59
C LEU A 323 -14.38 -9.22 -9.02
N TYR A 324 -14.48 -8.19 -9.83
CA TYR A 324 -14.59 -8.35 -11.27
C TYR A 324 -13.19 -8.45 -11.86
N LEU A 325 -12.86 -9.60 -12.43
CA LEU A 325 -11.57 -9.87 -13.03
C LEU A 325 -11.56 -9.53 -14.50
N ASP A 326 -10.62 -8.70 -14.91
CA ASP A 326 -10.35 -8.34 -16.29
C ASP A 326 -8.88 -8.64 -16.63
N GLN A 327 -8.69 -9.40 -17.71
CA GLN A 327 -7.38 -9.78 -18.22
C GLN A 327 -7.18 -9.27 -19.65
N ALA A 328 -8.14 -8.53 -20.19
CA ALA A 328 -8.03 -7.96 -21.52
C ALA A 328 -7.00 -6.83 -21.54
N GLN A 329 -6.26 -6.73 -22.63
CA GLN A 329 -5.45 -5.56 -22.92
C GLN A 329 -6.23 -4.63 -23.83
N PRO A 330 -6.10 -3.31 -23.69
CA PRO A 330 -6.67 -2.38 -24.65
C PRO A 330 -6.11 -2.64 -26.05
N ALA A 331 -6.90 -2.40 -27.10
CA ALA A 331 -6.41 -2.33 -28.45
C ALA A 331 -6.13 -0.87 -28.79
N VAL A 332 -4.98 -0.57 -29.38
CA VAL A 332 -4.55 0.78 -29.76
C VAL A 332 -4.09 0.78 -31.23
N ASP A 333 -4.35 1.90 -31.90
CA ASP A 333 -3.94 2.13 -33.29
C ASP A 333 -3.56 3.61 -33.44
N VAL A 334 -2.47 3.88 -34.16
CA VAL A 334 -2.00 5.21 -34.50
C VAL A 334 -1.50 5.26 -35.93
N GLU A 335 -1.88 6.26 -36.70
CA GLU A 335 -1.53 6.39 -38.12
C GLU A 335 -1.11 7.83 -38.45
N ILE A 336 -0.05 7.97 -39.27
CA ILE A 336 0.33 9.23 -39.91
C ILE A 336 -0.40 9.30 -41.26
N THR A 337 -1.41 10.13 -41.38
CA THR A 337 -2.25 10.20 -42.58
C THR A 337 -1.81 11.27 -43.57
N SER A 338 -1.18 12.33 -43.11
CA SER A 338 -0.78 13.46 -43.94
C SER A 338 0.31 14.30 -43.30
N TYR A 339 0.89 15.19 -44.11
CA TYR A 339 1.78 16.23 -43.63
C TYR A 339 1.53 17.53 -44.40
N ARG A 340 1.97 18.66 -43.84
CA ARG A 340 1.97 19.97 -44.51
C ARG A 340 3.17 20.82 -44.09
N MET A 341 3.66 21.65 -44.99
CA MET A 341 4.55 22.75 -44.60
C MET A 341 3.71 23.87 -44.00
N PRO A 342 4.25 24.66 -43.06
CA PRO A 342 3.55 25.81 -42.51
C PRO A 342 2.93 26.70 -43.60
N GLY A 343 1.61 26.94 -43.50
CA GLY A 343 0.86 27.74 -44.48
C GLY A 343 0.56 27.06 -45.82
N GLN A 344 0.90 25.80 -46.01
CA GLN A 344 0.58 25.03 -47.20
C GLN A 344 -0.55 24.01 -46.95
N PRO A 345 -1.29 23.62 -48.01
CA PRO A 345 -2.28 22.55 -47.89
C PRO A 345 -1.66 21.22 -47.48
N ALA A 346 -2.46 20.34 -46.86
CA ALA A 346 -2.05 18.99 -46.48
C ALA A 346 -1.82 18.10 -47.69
N ILE A 347 -0.78 17.28 -47.61
CA ILE A 347 -0.40 16.27 -48.60
C ILE A 347 -0.56 14.91 -47.92
N PRO A 348 -1.24 13.92 -48.52
CA PRO A 348 -1.34 12.59 -47.99
C PRO A 348 0.04 11.94 -47.74
N ALA A 349 0.20 11.22 -46.64
CA ALA A 349 1.40 10.49 -46.34
C ALA A 349 1.60 9.38 -47.39
N GLY A 350 2.83 9.23 -47.87
CA GLY A 350 3.20 8.17 -48.78
C GLY A 350 3.67 6.94 -48.03
N SER A 351 3.69 5.78 -48.67
CA SER A 351 4.09 4.51 -48.07
C SER A 351 5.51 4.46 -47.49
N CYS A 352 6.38 5.41 -47.90
CA CYS A 352 7.76 5.48 -47.39
C CYS A 352 7.91 6.28 -46.07
N MET A 353 6.86 6.93 -45.61
CA MET A 353 6.85 7.74 -44.37
C MET A 353 8.05 8.70 -44.23
N LYS A 354 8.36 9.41 -45.34
CA LYS A 354 9.43 10.40 -45.44
C LYS A 354 8.86 11.79 -45.57
N PHE A 355 9.29 12.69 -44.71
CA PHE A 355 8.75 14.04 -44.62
C PHE A 355 9.83 15.10 -44.59
N PRO A 356 9.60 16.30 -45.14
CA PRO A 356 10.54 17.40 -45.03
C PRO A 356 10.73 17.84 -43.57
N VAL A 357 11.97 18.20 -43.19
CA VAL A 357 12.23 18.84 -41.89
C VAL A 357 11.37 20.11 -41.73
N GLY A 358 10.75 20.27 -40.57
CA GLY A 358 9.85 21.40 -40.29
C GLY A 358 8.43 21.25 -40.80
N ALA A 359 8.08 20.05 -41.30
CA ALA A 359 6.70 19.74 -41.64
C ALA A 359 5.85 19.60 -40.35
N ILE A 360 4.56 19.88 -40.47
CA ILE A 360 3.55 19.51 -39.48
C ILE A 360 2.96 18.17 -39.94
N LEU A 361 3.18 17.12 -39.16
CA LEU A 361 2.61 15.80 -39.37
C LEU A 361 1.21 15.77 -38.79
N ALA A 362 0.29 15.03 -39.41
CA ALA A 362 -1.07 14.86 -38.93
C ALA A 362 -1.53 13.43 -39.11
N GLY A 363 -2.40 12.98 -38.21
CA GLY A 363 -2.91 11.63 -38.26
C GLY A 363 -4.09 11.36 -37.34
N THR A 364 -4.37 10.10 -37.16
CA THR A 364 -5.46 9.61 -36.31
C THR A 364 -4.91 8.75 -35.19
N PHE A 365 -5.67 8.65 -34.13
CA PHE A 365 -5.47 7.65 -33.08
C PHE A 365 -6.79 7.06 -32.66
N SER A 366 -6.75 5.81 -32.22
CA SER A 366 -7.88 5.16 -31.55
C SER A 366 -7.40 4.21 -30.48
N ALA A 367 -8.22 4.02 -29.46
CA ALA A 367 -8.04 2.98 -28.47
C ALA A 367 -9.41 2.44 -28.04
N THR A 368 -9.51 1.13 -27.83
CA THR A 368 -10.75 0.46 -27.40
C THR A 368 -10.46 -0.54 -26.30
N ASP A 369 -11.29 -0.52 -25.25
CA ASP A 369 -11.28 -1.47 -24.13
C ASP A 369 -12.58 -1.32 -23.33
N GLU A 370 -13.09 -2.37 -22.67
CA GLU A 370 -14.28 -2.27 -21.81
C GLU A 370 -14.05 -1.31 -20.64
N HIS A 371 -12.81 -1.22 -20.17
CA HIS A 371 -12.41 -0.42 -19.00
C HIS A 371 -11.33 0.61 -19.34
N PHE A 372 -11.40 1.20 -20.52
CA PHE A 372 -10.42 2.17 -21.01
C PHE A 372 -10.19 3.31 -20.02
N ASP A 373 -8.91 3.70 -19.81
CA ASP A 373 -8.50 4.81 -18.96
C ASP A 373 -7.88 5.96 -19.76
N SER A 374 -6.85 5.69 -20.54
CA SER A 374 -6.12 6.75 -21.24
C SER A 374 -5.32 6.25 -22.44
N ILE A 375 -5.01 7.19 -23.35
CA ILE A 375 -4.04 7.02 -24.42
C ILE A 375 -3.04 8.17 -24.39
N GLY A 376 -1.75 7.86 -24.53
CA GLY A 376 -0.66 8.81 -24.68
C GLY A 376 0.01 8.70 -26.03
N LEU A 377 0.34 9.84 -26.65
CA LEU A 377 1.12 9.90 -27.88
C LEU A 377 2.50 10.49 -27.58
N ALA A 378 3.55 9.90 -28.15
CA ALA A 378 4.92 10.35 -28.01
C ALA A 378 5.71 10.17 -29.31
N ILE A 379 6.71 11.03 -29.53
CA ILE A 379 7.73 10.82 -30.55
C ILE A 379 9.02 10.40 -29.87
N GLU A 380 9.64 9.35 -30.36
CA GLU A 380 10.92 8.81 -29.90
C GLU A 380 11.96 8.85 -31.01
N GLY A 381 13.24 9.07 -30.65
CA GLY A 381 14.38 9.07 -31.56
C GLY A 381 15.62 9.67 -30.93
N ALA A 382 16.80 9.25 -31.36
CA ALA A 382 18.08 9.68 -30.79
C ALA A 382 18.33 11.20 -30.92
N ALA A 383 17.73 11.84 -31.91
CA ALA A 383 17.84 13.28 -32.15
C ALA A 383 16.64 14.08 -31.60
N TYR A 384 15.71 13.42 -30.90
CA TYR A 384 14.55 14.08 -30.30
C TYR A 384 14.89 14.68 -28.92
N SER A 385 14.66 15.97 -28.78
CA SER A 385 14.66 16.65 -27.49
C SER A 385 13.23 17.09 -27.19
N ALA A 386 12.69 16.68 -26.05
CA ALA A 386 11.34 17.03 -25.60
C ALA A 386 11.11 18.53 -25.33
N GLY A 387 12.18 19.34 -25.44
CA GLY A 387 12.08 20.79 -25.30
C GLY A 387 11.26 21.41 -26.43
N THR A 388 10.26 22.21 -26.05
CA THR A 388 9.49 23.03 -26.99
C THR A 388 10.31 24.26 -27.45
N PRO A 389 10.70 24.39 -28.72
CA PRO A 389 11.30 25.62 -29.19
C PRO A 389 10.30 26.80 -29.04
N GLY A 390 10.68 27.80 -28.29
CA GLY A 390 9.85 28.99 -28.11
C GLY A 390 8.61 28.86 -27.24
N GLY A 391 8.46 27.74 -26.46
CA GLY A 391 7.36 27.57 -25.53
C GLY A 391 6.00 27.17 -26.16
N VAL A 392 5.96 26.89 -27.45
CA VAL A 392 4.74 26.49 -28.15
C VAL A 392 4.59 24.95 -28.08
N PRO A 393 3.43 24.40 -27.65
CA PRO A 393 3.21 22.97 -27.68
C PRO A 393 3.37 22.42 -29.10
N ARG A 394 4.15 21.33 -29.25
CA ARG A 394 4.31 20.65 -30.56
C ARG A 394 3.08 19.84 -30.95
N TRP A 395 2.26 19.44 -29.98
CA TRP A 395 1.09 18.62 -30.16
C TRP A 395 -0.20 19.44 -30.19
N THR A 396 -1.04 19.15 -31.15
CA THR A 396 -2.46 19.55 -31.16
C THR A 396 -3.30 18.31 -31.28
N LEU A 397 -4.15 18.05 -30.29
CA LEU A 397 -5.00 16.86 -30.22
C LEU A 397 -6.46 17.27 -30.30
N THR A 398 -7.26 16.50 -31.03
CA THR A 398 -8.71 16.56 -30.97
C THR A 398 -9.23 15.21 -30.42
N GLY A 399 -10.19 15.27 -29.52
CA GLY A 399 -10.66 14.10 -28.78
C GLY A 399 -10.04 14.06 -27.38
N ALA A 400 -10.74 13.40 -26.46
CA ALA A 400 -10.26 13.22 -25.10
C ALA A 400 -9.25 12.07 -25.05
N THR A 401 -8.18 12.26 -24.33
CA THR A 401 -7.09 11.28 -24.18
C THR A 401 -7.07 10.58 -22.82
N ALA A 402 -7.89 11.05 -21.85
CA ALA A 402 -8.00 10.46 -20.54
C ALA A 402 -9.44 10.56 -19.99
N TYR A 403 -9.86 9.54 -19.27
CA TYR A 403 -11.20 9.41 -18.68
C TYR A 403 -11.15 8.95 -17.22
N PRO A 404 -10.56 9.74 -16.33
CA PRO A 404 -10.28 9.30 -14.96
C PRO A 404 -11.55 9.10 -14.11
N ALA A 405 -12.64 9.78 -14.44
CA ALA A 405 -13.84 9.85 -13.60
C ALA A 405 -14.96 8.87 -13.98
N ALA A 406 -15.01 8.40 -15.20
CA ALA A 406 -16.10 7.52 -15.67
C ALA A 406 -15.58 6.48 -16.64
N PRO A 407 -16.06 5.22 -16.56
CA PRO A 407 -15.71 4.21 -17.51
C PRO A 407 -16.18 4.60 -18.92
N THR A 408 -15.32 4.35 -19.89
CA THR A 408 -15.65 4.44 -21.32
C THR A 408 -15.07 3.24 -22.03
N SER A 409 -15.64 2.86 -23.16
CA SER A 409 -15.18 1.74 -23.97
C SER A 409 -14.10 2.11 -24.98
N GLY A 410 -13.57 3.32 -24.94
CA GLY A 410 -12.49 3.76 -25.80
C GLY A 410 -12.58 5.22 -26.20
N THR A 411 -11.68 5.62 -27.06
CA THR A 411 -11.55 6.95 -27.63
C THR A 411 -11.02 6.90 -29.04
N SER A 412 -11.25 7.98 -29.81
CA SER A 412 -10.60 8.22 -31.07
C SER A 412 -10.48 9.73 -31.30
N GLY A 413 -9.53 10.10 -32.12
CA GLY A 413 -9.28 11.51 -32.42
C GLY A 413 -8.26 11.70 -33.54
N THR A 414 -7.93 12.96 -33.76
CA THR A 414 -6.86 13.37 -34.67
C THR A 414 -5.74 14.05 -33.89
N TRP A 415 -4.57 14.01 -34.44
CA TRP A 415 -3.40 14.68 -33.88
C TRP A 415 -2.64 15.45 -34.95
N GLU A 416 -1.99 16.53 -34.57
CA GLU A 416 -0.95 17.20 -35.32
C GLU A 416 0.31 17.31 -34.47
N PHE A 417 1.47 17.19 -35.09
CA PHE A 417 2.76 17.33 -34.45
C PHE A 417 3.70 18.20 -35.30
N ASP A 418 4.20 19.29 -34.72
CA ASP A 418 5.14 20.20 -35.37
C ASP A 418 6.59 19.73 -35.23
N THR A 419 7.23 19.38 -36.35
CA THR A 419 8.62 18.95 -36.40
C THR A 419 9.64 20.09 -36.50
N ALA A 420 9.23 21.37 -36.39
CA ALA A 420 10.13 22.52 -36.45
C ALA A 420 11.32 22.39 -35.49
N GLY A 421 12.54 22.55 -35.99
CA GLY A 421 13.77 22.44 -35.20
C GLY A 421 14.19 20.98 -34.88
N MET A 422 13.50 19.99 -35.38
CA MET A 422 13.99 18.59 -35.35
C MET A 422 15.05 18.38 -36.43
N GLN A 423 15.94 17.43 -36.21
CA GLN A 423 17.01 17.11 -37.17
C GLN A 423 16.50 16.10 -38.21
N ALA A 424 17.13 16.05 -39.38
CA ALA A 424 16.96 15.00 -40.34
C ALA A 424 17.43 13.65 -39.72
N CYS A 425 16.48 12.75 -39.43
CA CYS A 425 16.73 11.47 -38.74
C CYS A 425 15.49 10.57 -38.82
N GLY A 426 15.66 9.32 -38.42
CA GLY A 426 14.53 8.40 -38.17
C GLY A 426 13.90 8.63 -36.80
N TYR A 427 12.58 8.54 -36.73
CA TYR A 427 11.76 8.71 -35.53
C TYR A 427 10.69 7.65 -35.47
N VAL A 428 10.12 7.47 -34.28
CA VAL A 428 9.00 6.57 -34.04
C VAL A 428 7.90 7.39 -33.37
N LEU A 429 6.72 7.36 -33.97
CA LEU A 429 5.48 7.76 -33.32
C LEU A 429 4.99 6.57 -32.50
N ARG A 430 4.76 6.78 -31.25
CA ARG A 430 4.25 5.75 -30.32
C ARG A 430 2.92 6.19 -29.74
N ALA A 431 1.92 5.33 -29.80
CA ALA A 431 0.71 5.40 -29.01
C ALA A 431 0.75 4.35 -27.91
N THR A 432 0.37 4.71 -26.70
CA THR A 432 0.25 3.79 -25.57
C THR A 432 -1.14 3.94 -24.96
N ALA A 433 -1.95 2.90 -25.05
CA ALA A 433 -3.24 2.82 -24.38
C ALA A 433 -3.10 2.11 -23.03
N VAL A 434 -3.87 2.55 -22.07
CA VAL A 434 -3.91 2.00 -20.70
C VAL A 434 -5.37 1.82 -20.32
N ASP A 435 -5.71 0.69 -19.72
CA ASP A 435 -6.99 0.47 -19.05
C ASP A 435 -6.91 0.86 -17.56
N ARG A 436 -8.00 0.75 -16.84
CA ARG A 436 -8.10 1.08 -15.41
C ARG A 436 -7.98 -0.12 -14.46
N THR A 437 -7.63 -1.30 -14.96
CA THR A 437 -7.52 -2.52 -14.17
C THR A 437 -6.50 -2.38 -13.05
N VAL A 438 -6.86 -2.80 -11.85
CA VAL A 438 -5.94 -2.88 -10.70
C VAL A 438 -5.13 -4.17 -10.83
N ASN A 439 -3.86 -4.09 -11.25
CA ASN A 439 -2.99 -5.24 -11.50
C ASN A 439 -1.59 -5.14 -10.89
N GLY A 440 -1.45 -4.41 -9.79
CA GLY A 440 -0.18 -4.28 -9.07
C GLY A 440 0.85 -3.33 -9.68
N GLY A 441 0.74 -3.00 -10.97
CA GLY A 441 1.65 -2.07 -11.67
C GLY A 441 0.93 -0.90 -12.37
N GLY A 442 -0.37 -0.79 -12.20
CA GLY A 442 -1.25 0.14 -12.91
C GLY A 442 -1.75 -0.51 -14.21
N GLY A 443 -2.92 -0.41 -14.67
CA GLY A 443 -3.67 -0.96 -15.79
C GLY A 443 -2.96 -1.86 -16.83
N TRP A 444 -3.71 -2.61 -17.57
CA TRP A 444 -3.14 -3.30 -18.74
C TRP A 444 -2.77 -2.25 -19.80
N ARG A 445 -1.78 -2.58 -20.62
CA ARG A 445 -1.26 -1.66 -21.62
C ARG A 445 -1.10 -2.36 -22.96
N ASP A 446 -1.33 -1.60 -24.01
CA ASP A 446 -0.94 -1.95 -25.37
C ASP A 446 -0.27 -0.76 -26.04
N VAL A 447 0.56 -1.04 -27.04
CA VAL A 447 1.40 -0.06 -27.72
C VAL A 447 1.32 -0.30 -29.22
N ASP A 448 1.01 0.76 -29.97
CA ASP A 448 1.20 0.80 -31.40
C ASP A 448 2.25 1.83 -31.80
N VAL A 449 2.98 1.54 -32.86
CA VAL A 449 4.10 2.37 -33.30
C VAL A 449 4.16 2.52 -34.82
N GLU A 450 4.45 3.74 -35.27
CA GLU A 450 4.69 4.03 -36.67
C GLU A 450 6.02 4.74 -36.85
N GLY A 451 6.90 4.16 -37.69
CA GLY A 451 8.22 4.71 -37.98
C GLY A 451 8.15 5.73 -39.12
N PHE A 452 8.87 6.87 -38.99
CA PHE A 452 9.01 7.86 -40.04
C PHE A 452 10.41 8.47 -40.07
N SER A 453 10.76 9.16 -41.19
CA SER A 453 12.00 9.93 -41.28
C SER A 453 11.71 11.39 -41.67
N LEU A 454 12.56 12.27 -41.18
CA LEU A 454 12.67 13.66 -41.62
C LEU A 454 13.89 13.79 -42.53
N GLU A 455 13.72 14.41 -43.70
CA GLU A 455 14.78 14.58 -44.73
C GLU A 455 14.92 16.02 -45.17
#